data_a78128dbb2327c2b69aaebb33cd69423
#
_entry.id   a78128dbb2327c2b69aaebb33cd69423
#
_cell.length_a   1.000
_cell.length_b   1.000
_cell.length_c   1.000
_cell.angle_alpha   90.00
_cell.angle_beta   90.00
_cell.angle_gamma   90.00
#
_symmetry.space_group_name_H-M   'P 1'
#
loop_
_entity.id
_entity.type
_entity.pdbx_description
1 polymer ?
#
loop_
_entity_poly.entity_id
_entity_poly.type
_entity_poly.pdbx_seq_one_letter_code
_entity_poly.pdbx_strand_id
1 'polypeptide(L)'
;MKRILVPLFLLLGISATTAKKPLVIDRQGQFPVGGITIERPGTFNPDTFVGWTNPIQDGQTYRCDHAFAKYQIPVNARKLPLVFVHGFGGDGVCWETTPDGRDGFATLFLREGYPTYVLDLPGRGHASRTSNEATIKPVADEEFWFDIWRMGLYPEWNEGIQFPKDSLSVSNFFRQMVPDLSDHKLDVAALDAMAHKIGNHILVTHSAGGFPGWMAAMDNPEVKGVVALEPGGFVFPENEVPEPLPGLTGGLSGVPVPLEKFMELTRKPVAIYFGDYIPESDATTLGGSNWEVRLKMAREFVNAINLHCGNATLVELPKIGIHGNSHFLMQELNNDVIAGHIAKWLDDNNLFYK
;
A
#
# COMPACT_ATOMS: atom_id res chain seq x y z
N MET A 1 0.81 -73.75 -10.31
CA MET A 1 0.42 -72.42 -9.82
C MET A 1 1.32 -71.38 -10.54
N LYS A 2 0.79 -70.69 -11.55
CA LYS A 2 1.53 -69.64 -12.31
C LYS A 2 1.25 -68.31 -11.60
N ARG A 3 2.31 -67.67 -11.10
CA ARG A 3 2.23 -66.31 -10.55
C ARG A 3 2.31 -65.31 -11.70
N ILE A 4 1.23 -64.50 -11.85
CA ILE A 4 1.19 -63.36 -12.80
C ILE A 4 1.74 -62.18 -12.09
N LEU A 5 2.87 -61.66 -12.55
CA LEU A 5 3.42 -60.33 -12.16
C LEU A 5 2.70 -59.27 -12.96
N VAL A 6 1.99 -58.38 -12.28
CA VAL A 6 1.44 -57.17 -12.86
C VAL A 6 2.47 -56.02 -12.70
N PRO A 7 2.95 -55.41 -13.75
CA PRO A 7 3.85 -54.26 -13.61
C PRO A 7 3.05 -53.02 -13.19
N LEU A 8 3.42 -52.44 -12.05
CA LEU A 8 2.92 -51.16 -11.55
C LEU A 8 3.65 -50.05 -12.31
N PHE A 9 2.97 -49.43 -13.29
CA PHE A 9 3.45 -48.22 -13.93
C PHE A 9 3.23 -47.01 -13.01
N LEU A 10 4.30 -46.51 -12.40
CA LEU A 10 4.32 -45.22 -11.70
C LEU A 10 4.30 -44.12 -12.77
N LEU A 11 3.15 -43.50 -13.01
CA LEU A 11 3.07 -42.27 -13.78
C LEU A 11 3.63 -41.11 -12.92
N LEU A 12 4.89 -40.81 -13.08
CA LEU A 12 5.48 -39.54 -12.64
C LEU A 12 4.86 -38.43 -13.48
N GLY A 13 3.85 -37.76 -12.93
CA GLY A 13 3.34 -36.52 -13.48
C GLY A 13 4.42 -35.44 -13.41
N ILE A 14 5.13 -35.21 -14.50
CA ILE A 14 5.99 -34.05 -14.66
C ILE A 14 5.03 -32.86 -14.81
N SER A 15 4.78 -32.13 -13.70
CA SER A 15 4.20 -30.79 -13.77
C SER A 15 5.20 -29.91 -14.52
N ALA A 16 4.97 -29.68 -15.81
CA ALA A 16 5.69 -28.66 -16.55
C ALA A 16 5.34 -27.31 -15.95
N THR A 17 6.18 -26.81 -15.07
CA THR A 17 6.16 -25.40 -14.69
C THR A 17 6.44 -24.62 -15.97
N THR A 18 5.41 -24.02 -16.57
CA THR A 18 5.62 -23.09 -17.68
C THR A 18 6.49 -21.95 -17.16
N ALA A 19 7.71 -21.89 -17.64
CA ALA A 19 8.63 -20.82 -17.27
C ALA A 19 7.96 -19.48 -17.55
N LYS A 20 7.87 -18.60 -16.53
CA LYS A 20 7.33 -17.25 -16.71
C LYS A 20 8.10 -16.55 -17.84
N LYS A 21 7.38 -15.89 -18.75
CA LYS A 21 8.02 -15.11 -19.82
C LYS A 21 8.95 -14.05 -19.21
N PRO A 22 10.12 -13.78 -19.79
CA PRO A 22 10.97 -12.70 -19.34
C PRO A 22 10.21 -11.38 -19.27
N LEU A 23 10.44 -10.61 -18.20
CA LEU A 23 9.95 -9.23 -18.10
C LEU A 23 10.92 -8.33 -18.86
N VAL A 24 10.41 -7.58 -19.86
CA VAL A 24 11.22 -6.70 -20.70
C VAL A 24 10.92 -5.25 -20.33
N ILE A 25 11.91 -4.58 -19.77
CA ILE A 25 11.84 -3.19 -19.31
C ILE A 25 12.46 -2.27 -20.36
N ASP A 26 11.72 -1.25 -20.79
CA ASP A 26 12.20 -0.19 -21.67
C ASP A 26 13.06 0.82 -20.89
N ARG A 27 12.55 1.28 -19.75
CA ARG A 27 13.23 2.24 -18.86
C ARG A 27 12.98 1.93 -17.41
N GLN A 28 13.97 2.20 -16.58
CA GLN A 28 13.86 2.17 -15.13
C GLN A 28 14.75 3.23 -14.51
N GLY A 29 14.44 3.63 -13.29
CA GLY A 29 15.23 4.60 -12.54
C GLY A 29 14.57 4.97 -11.23
N GLN A 30 15.09 6.03 -10.63
CA GLN A 30 14.59 6.53 -9.36
C GLN A 30 14.84 8.04 -9.24
N PHE A 31 14.01 8.71 -8.45
CA PHE A 31 14.16 10.15 -8.20
C PHE A 31 13.48 10.56 -6.89
N PRO A 32 14.00 11.59 -6.19
CA PRO A 32 13.27 12.25 -5.13
C PRO A 32 12.17 13.15 -5.71
N VAL A 33 11.06 13.31 -4.97
CA VAL A 33 9.94 14.17 -5.38
C VAL A 33 9.35 14.92 -4.18
N GLY A 34 9.03 16.19 -4.38
CA GLY A 34 8.56 17.07 -3.30
C GLY A 34 9.67 17.45 -2.33
N GLY A 35 9.27 17.68 -1.09
CA GLY A 35 10.16 18.05 -0.01
C GLY A 35 10.47 19.55 0.06
N ILE A 36 11.26 19.90 1.08
CA ILE A 36 11.68 21.27 1.37
C ILE A 36 13.20 21.39 1.47
N THR A 37 13.66 22.63 1.39
CA THR A 37 15.04 23.00 1.69
C THR A 37 15.04 23.92 2.89
N ILE A 38 15.73 23.51 3.96
CA ILE A 38 15.97 24.33 5.14
C ILE A 38 17.37 24.93 5.00
N GLU A 39 17.46 26.24 5.07
CA GLU A 39 18.73 26.98 5.04
C GLU A 39 19.00 27.61 6.41
N ARG A 40 20.19 27.42 6.92
CA ARG A 40 20.65 28.08 8.15
C ARG A 40 21.35 29.38 7.78
N PRO A 41 21.02 30.49 8.44
CA PRO A 41 21.66 31.77 8.17
C PRO A 41 23.18 31.73 8.47
N GLY A 42 23.92 32.68 7.91
CA GLY A 42 25.37 32.78 8.08
C GLY A 42 26.17 32.29 6.90
N THR A 43 27.46 32.15 7.09
CA THR A 43 28.39 31.67 6.06
C THR A 43 29.08 30.41 6.56
N PHE A 44 29.06 29.37 5.76
CA PHE A 44 29.78 28.14 6.08
C PHE A 44 31.29 28.40 6.13
N ASN A 45 31.91 28.03 7.25
CA ASN A 45 33.35 28.08 7.42
C ASN A 45 33.87 26.69 7.88
N PRO A 46 34.58 25.94 7.03
CA PRO A 46 35.07 24.62 7.37
C PRO A 46 36.13 24.64 8.48
N ASP A 47 36.81 25.78 8.70
CA ASP A 47 37.84 25.91 9.73
C ASP A 47 37.27 25.92 11.16
N THR A 48 35.93 26.06 11.28
CA THR A 48 35.22 26.03 12.57
C THR A 48 34.59 24.67 12.88
N PHE A 49 35.03 23.59 12.23
CA PHE A 49 34.53 22.24 12.46
C PHE A 49 34.70 21.81 13.92
N VAL A 50 33.61 21.43 14.58
CA VAL A 50 33.55 21.08 16.01
C VAL A 50 33.31 19.58 16.26
N GLY A 51 33.31 18.76 15.22
CA GLY A 51 33.15 17.30 15.30
C GLY A 51 31.95 16.77 14.58
N TRP A 52 31.91 15.45 14.38
CA TRP A 52 30.87 14.76 13.61
C TRP A 52 29.52 14.73 14.32
N THR A 53 29.50 14.76 15.65
CA THR A 53 28.28 14.73 16.47
C THR A 53 27.67 16.12 16.69
N ASN A 54 28.39 17.18 16.41
CA ASN A 54 27.93 18.57 16.50
C ASN A 54 28.48 19.38 15.32
N PRO A 55 27.97 19.17 14.11
CA PRO A 55 28.43 19.84 12.92
C PRO A 55 28.09 21.34 12.97
N ILE A 56 28.90 22.15 12.30
CA ILE A 56 28.65 23.57 12.08
C ILE A 56 27.30 23.73 11.39
N GLN A 57 26.45 24.64 11.89
CA GLN A 57 25.12 24.88 11.31
C GLN A 57 25.04 26.15 10.46
N ASP A 58 25.90 27.12 10.66
CA ASP A 58 25.88 28.37 9.93
C ASP A 58 26.16 28.16 8.43
N GLY A 59 25.32 28.76 7.60
CA GLY A 59 25.46 28.67 6.15
C GLY A 59 25.24 27.26 5.57
N GLN A 60 24.60 26.36 6.34
CA GLN A 60 24.33 24.98 5.92
C GLN A 60 22.92 24.82 5.35
N THR A 61 22.77 23.83 4.49
CA THR A 61 21.52 23.49 3.82
C THR A 61 21.12 22.06 4.15
N TYR A 62 19.83 21.84 4.46
CA TYR A 62 19.24 20.53 4.70
C TYR A 62 18.04 20.32 3.80
N ARG A 63 18.09 19.31 2.94
CA ARG A 63 16.97 18.89 2.06
C ARG A 63 16.31 17.68 2.67
N CYS A 64 14.97 17.77 2.91
CA CYS A 64 14.20 16.78 3.64
C CYS A 64 12.73 16.74 3.20
N ASP A 65 11.92 15.88 3.80
CA ASP A 65 10.48 15.75 3.62
C ASP A 65 10.04 15.43 2.17
N HIS A 66 10.95 14.89 1.37
CA HIS A 66 10.64 14.37 0.02
C HIS A 66 10.20 12.92 0.10
N ALA A 67 9.41 12.46 -0.88
CA ALA A 67 9.28 11.05 -1.18
C ALA A 67 10.41 10.61 -2.14
N PHE A 68 10.63 9.31 -2.20
CA PHE A 68 11.56 8.70 -3.15
C PHE A 68 10.81 7.75 -4.07
N ALA A 69 10.83 7.99 -5.37
CA ALA A 69 10.12 7.19 -6.35
C ALA A 69 11.09 6.29 -7.12
N LYS A 70 10.85 4.99 -7.11
CA LYS A 70 11.48 4.02 -8.01
C LYS A 70 10.50 3.65 -9.11
N TYR A 71 10.93 3.66 -10.36
CA TYR A 71 10.04 3.36 -11.48
C TYR A 71 10.60 2.33 -12.45
N GLN A 72 9.68 1.59 -13.06
CA GLN A 72 9.94 0.69 -14.17
C GLN A 72 8.83 0.86 -15.23
N ILE A 73 9.23 0.92 -16.49
CA ILE A 73 8.34 1.08 -17.63
C ILE A 73 8.57 -0.10 -18.56
N PRO A 74 7.58 -0.98 -18.78
CA PRO A 74 7.73 -2.12 -19.66
C PRO A 74 7.69 -1.70 -21.13
N VAL A 75 8.24 -2.54 -22.00
CA VAL A 75 8.08 -2.35 -23.46
C VAL A 75 6.59 -2.46 -23.82
N ASN A 76 6.12 -1.59 -24.71
CA ASN A 76 4.70 -1.46 -25.09
C ASN A 76 3.78 -1.11 -23.91
N ALA A 77 4.23 -0.23 -23.04
CA ALA A 77 3.54 0.20 -21.84
C ALA A 77 2.15 0.79 -22.12
N ARG A 78 1.21 0.52 -21.20
CA ARG A 78 -0.06 1.26 -21.08
C ARG A 78 0.22 2.73 -20.75
N LYS A 79 -0.72 3.64 -21.05
CA LYS A 79 -0.48 5.09 -20.86
C LYS A 79 -0.57 5.54 -19.40
N LEU A 80 -1.44 4.90 -18.61
CA LEU A 80 -1.60 5.26 -17.20
C LEU A 80 -0.69 4.41 -16.33
N PRO A 81 0.31 4.99 -15.67
CA PRO A 81 1.12 4.28 -14.68
C PRO A 81 0.35 4.04 -13.39
N LEU A 82 0.77 3.02 -12.64
CA LEU A 82 0.35 2.78 -11.27
C LEU A 82 1.39 3.39 -10.31
N VAL A 83 0.92 4.17 -9.35
CA VAL A 83 1.72 4.71 -8.25
C VAL A 83 1.36 3.99 -6.97
N PHE A 84 2.30 3.22 -6.43
CA PHE A 84 2.12 2.40 -5.24
C PHE A 84 2.52 3.17 -3.98
N VAL A 85 1.58 3.23 -3.02
CA VAL A 85 1.69 3.98 -1.76
C VAL A 85 1.52 3.02 -0.60
N HIS A 86 2.59 2.81 0.18
CA HIS A 86 2.59 1.87 1.31
C HIS A 86 1.82 2.39 2.54
N GLY A 87 1.63 1.52 3.53
CA GLY A 87 1.00 1.82 4.81
C GLY A 87 1.99 2.14 5.93
N PHE A 88 1.48 2.13 7.17
CA PHE A 88 2.27 2.31 8.40
C PHE A 88 3.35 1.23 8.52
N GLY A 89 4.52 1.66 8.98
CA GLY A 89 5.67 0.76 9.20
C GLY A 89 6.25 0.15 7.91
N GLY A 90 5.75 0.53 6.73
CA GLY A 90 6.21 0.03 5.44
C GLY A 90 6.95 1.07 4.63
N ASP A 91 7.60 0.60 3.57
CA ASP A 91 8.16 1.37 2.47
C ASP A 91 7.81 0.69 1.13
N GLY A 92 8.45 1.10 0.06
CA GLY A 92 8.20 0.56 -1.29
C GLY A 92 8.47 -0.94 -1.44
N VAL A 93 9.29 -1.54 -0.59
CA VAL A 93 9.65 -2.97 -0.65
C VAL A 93 8.42 -3.88 -0.58
N CYS A 94 7.39 -3.49 0.17
CA CYS A 94 6.15 -4.29 0.30
C CYS A 94 5.41 -4.53 -1.03
N TRP A 95 5.69 -3.74 -2.06
CA TRP A 95 5.11 -3.86 -3.40
C TRP A 95 5.99 -4.64 -4.38
N GLU A 96 7.28 -4.77 -4.10
CA GLU A 96 8.27 -5.30 -5.05
C GLU A 96 8.41 -6.81 -4.99
N THR A 97 8.55 -7.36 -3.78
CA THR A 97 8.78 -8.79 -3.55
C THR A 97 8.00 -9.26 -2.32
N THR A 98 7.39 -10.43 -2.42
CA THR A 98 6.73 -11.04 -1.27
C THR A 98 7.74 -11.59 -0.26
N PRO A 99 7.39 -11.79 1.02
CA PRO A 99 8.31 -12.29 2.03
C PRO A 99 8.95 -13.65 1.71
N ASP A 100 8.27 -14.48 0.91
CA ASP A 100 8.73 -15.78 0.41
C ASP A 100 9.45 -15.69 -0.96
N GLY A 101 9.74 -14.48 -1.45
CA GLY A 101 10.58 -14.24 -2.64
C GLY A 101 9.88 -14.33 -3.99
N ARG A 102 8.54 -14.36 -4.03
CA ARG A 102 7.76 -14.29 -5.29
C ARG A 102 7.64 -12.86 -5.82
N ASP A 103 7.13 -12.74 -7.05
CA ASP A 103 6.81 -11.45 -7.66
C ASP A 103 5.78 -10.70 -6.81
N GLY A 104 6.09 -9.48 -6.35
CA GLY A 104 5.14 -8.56 -5.74
C GLY A 104 4.27 -7.83 -6.78
N PHE A 105 3.34 -7.01 -6.32
CA PHE A 105 2.39 -6.31 -7.20
C PHE A 105 3.08 -5.47 -8.28
N ALA A 106 4.17 -4.77 -7.95
CA ALA A 106 4.90 -3.99 -8.96
C ALA A 106 5.30 -4.84 -10.17
N THR A 107 5.87 -6.03 -9.94
CA THR A 107 6.25 -6.96 -11.02
C THR A 107 5.03 -7.56 -11.72
N LEU A 108 3.97 -7.92 -10.98
CA LEU A 108 2.76 -8.48 -11.57
C LEU A 108 2.09 -7.47 -12.51
N PHE A 109 1.97 -6.21 -12.13
CA PHE A 109 1.39 -5.17 -12.99
C PHE A 109 2.30 -4.75 -14.16
N LEU A 110 3.62 -4.83 -14.01
CA LEU A 110 4.54 -4.69 -15.16
C LEU A 110 4.28 -5.77 -16.21
N ARG A 111 3.94 -7.00 -15.81
CA ARG A 111 3.58 -8.09 -16.74
C ARG A 111 2.25 -7.82 -17.44
N GLU A 112 1.34 -7.10 -16.81
CA GLU A 112 0.09 -6.60 -17.38
C GLU A 112 0.29 -5.33 -18.26
N GLY A 113 1.53 -4.86 -18.39
CA GLY A 113 1.91 -3.72 -19.21
C GLY A 113 1.77 -2.35 -18.55
N TYR A 114 1.49 -2.28 -17.27
CA TYR A 114 1.44 -0.99 -16.56
C TYR A 114 2.86 -0.51 -16.21
N PRO A 115 3.24 0.75 -16.52
CA PRO A 115 4.37 1.38 -15.84
C PRO A 115 4.10 1.44 -14.34
N THR A 116 5.10 1.17 -13.52
CA THR A 116 4.98 1.19 -12.07
C THR A 116 5.91 2.21 -11.46
N TYR A 117 5.40 2.94 -10.49
CA TYR A 117 6.14 3.82 -9.60
C TYR A 117 5.89 3.37 -8.17
N VAL A 118 6.94 2.98 -7.48
CA VAL A 118 6.90 2.54 -6.09
C VAL A 118 7.49 3.63 -5.23
N LEU A 119 6.72 4.12 -4.25
CA LEU A 119 7.13 5.23 -3.39
C LEU A 119 7.63 4.74 -2.04
N ASP A 120 8.71 5.37 -1.58
CA ASP A 120 8.98 5.55 -0.16
C ASP A 120 8.45 6.94 0.22
N LEU A 121 7.44 7.00 1.08
CA LEU A 121 6.87 8.26 1.55
C LEU A 121 7.86 9.02 2.46
N PRO A 122 7.69 10.33 2.68
CA PRO A 122 8.57 11.10 3.57
C PRO A 122 8.79 10.43 4.92
N GLY A 123 10.02 10.47 5.42
CA GLY A 123 10.39 9.87 6.70
C GLY A 123 10.51 8.34 6.70
N ARG A 124 10.49 7.67 5.53
CA ARG A 124 10.54 6.20 5.40
C ARG A 124 11.52 5.76 4.34
N GLY A 125 12.08 4.55 4.48
CA GLY A 125 12.97 3.93 3.49
C GLY A 125 14.07 4.87 3.00
N HIS A 126 14.19 5.04 1.69
CA HIS A 126 15.16 5.96 1.07
C HIS A 126 14.82 7.45 1.29
N ALA A 127 13.59 7.75 1.68
CA ALA A 127 13.10 9.11 1.97
C ALA A 127 13.20 9.48 3.45
N SER A 128 14.11 8.88 4.21
CA SER A 128 14.21 8.99 5.67
C SER A 128 14.64 10.36 6.20
N ARG A 129 15.11 11.28 5.35
CA ARG A 129 15.45 12.65 5.79
C ARG A 129 14.17 13.45 6.02
N THR A 130 13.90 13.79 7.28
CA THR A 130 12.71 14.53 7.68
C THR A 130 13.07 15.76 8.51
N SER A 131 12.20 16.78 8.51
CA SER A 131 12.26 17.92 9.42
C SER A 131 11.63 17.63 10.77
N ASN A 132 10.90 16.51 10.90
CA ASN A 132 10.31 16.10 12.17
C ASN A 132 11.39 15.64 13.14
N GLU A 133 11.32 16.15 14.37
CA GLU A 133 12.13 15.61 15.46
C GLU A 133 11.56 14.26 15.87
N ALA A 134 12.36 13.21 15.72
CA ALA A 134 11.96 11.85 16.06
C ALA A 134 13.10 11.10 16.74
N THR A 135 12.74 10.33 17.76
CA THR A 135 13.65 9.38 18.41
C THR A 135 13.20 7.97 18.09
N ILE A 136 14.02 7.22 17.36
CA ILE A 136 13.75 5.81 17.07
C ILE A 136 14.13 5.01 18.33
N LYS A 137 13.15 4.31 18.90
CA LYS A 137 13.36 3.38 20.00
C LYS A 137 13.13 1.96 19.50
N PRO A 138 13.98 0.98 19.84
CA PRO A 138 13.69 -0.42 19.58
C PRO A 138 12.49 -0.85 20.44
N VAL A 139 11.45 -1.35 19.81
CA VAL A 139 10.24 -1.88 20.47
C VAL A 139 10.03 -3.32 19.96
N ALA A 140 9.87 -4.25 20.90
CA ALA A 140 9.51 -5.62 20.58
C ALA A 140 7.97 -5.71 20.58
N ASP A 141 7.36 -5.71 19.39
CA ASP A 141 5.91 -5.63 19.21
C ASP A 141 5.39 -6.45 18.01
N GLU A 142 6.18 -7.40 17.49
CA GLU A 142 5.79 -8.21 16.32
C GLU A 142 4.53 -9.04 16.60
N GLU A 143 4.36 -9.57 17.82
CA GLU A 143 3.18 -10.34 18.22
C GLU A 143 1.91 -9.47 18.27
N PHE A 144 2.04 -8.22 18.71
CA PHE A 144 0.93 -7.25 18.67
C PHE A 144 0.50 -6.98 17.23
N TRP A 145 1.43 -6.74 16.33
CA TRP A 145 1.15 -6.51 14.92
C TRP A 145 0.62 -7.75 14.21
N PHE A 146 1.05 -8.95 14.63
CA PHE A 146 0.52 -10.22 14.13
C PHE A 146 -1.02 -10.32 14.33
N ASP A 147 -1.53 -9.93 15.50
CA ASP A 147 -2.97 -9.86 15.76
C ASP A 147 -3.62 -8.69 15.01
N ILE A 148 -3.08 -7.48 15.12
CA ILE A 148 -3.63 -6.28 14.46
C ILE A 148 -3.80 -6.48 12.95
N TRP A 149 -2.87 -7.15 12.30
CA TRP A 149 -2.94 -7.44 10.87
C TRP A 149 -3.70 -8.72 10.53
N ARG A 150 -4.37 -9.32 11.50
CA ARG A 150 -5.22 -10.50 11.33
C ARG A 150 -4.50 -11.73 10.78
N MET A 151 -3.22 -11.89 11.08
CA MET A 151 -2.50 -13.12 10.76
C MET A 151 -2.98 -14.29 11.62
N GLY A 152 -3.42 -13.99 12.86
CA GLY A 152 -3.95 -14.93 13.83
C GLY A 152 -3.95 -14.34 15.24
N LEU A 153 -3.93 -15.19 16.25
CA LEU A 153 -3.63 -14.85 17.65
C LEU A 153 -2.32 -15.54 18.01
N TYR A 154 -1.24 -14.78 18.10
CA TYR A 154 0.09 -15.36 18.28
C TYR A 154 0.16 -16.36 19.43
N PRO A 155 0.78 -17.55 19.23
CA PRO A 155 1.48 -17.99 18.01
C PRO A 155 0.60 -18.70 16.95
N GLU A 156 -0.71 -18.75 17.17
CA GLU A 156 -1.63 -19.50 16.32
C GLU A 156 -2.06 -18.68 15.09
N TRP A 157 -1.91 -19.28 13.91
CA TRP A 157 -2.33 -18.69 12.65
C TRP A 157 -3.83 -18.89 12.41
N ASN A 158 -4.47 -17.94 11.74
CA ASN A 158 -5.82 -18.14 11.25
C ASN A 158 -5.88 -19.35 10.28
N GLU A 159 -6.96 -20.12 10.37
CA GLU A 159 -7.17 -21.26 9.49
C GLU A 159 -7.29 -20.80 8.02
N GLY A 160 -6.61 -21.49 7.11
CA GLY A 160 -6.66 -21.18 5.68
C GLY A 160 -5.92 -19.91 5.25
N ILE A 161 -5.17 -19.27 6.16
CA ILE A 161 -4.45 -18.02 5.83
C ILE A 161 -3.50 -18.19 4.64
N GLN A 162 -3.49 -17.18 3.79
CA GLN A 162 -2.63 -17.11 2.59
C GLN A 162 -1.24 -16.47 2.87
N PHE A 163 -0.96 -16.05 4.08
CA PHE A 163 0.37 -15.56 4.44
C PHE A 163 1.39 -16.72 4.47
N PRO A 164 2.61 -16.56 3.92
CA PRO A 164 3.65 -17.59 3.99
C PRO A 164 4.14 -17.77 5.43
N LYS A 165 3.86 -18.96 6.02
CA LYS A 165 4.04 -19.23 7.48
C LYS A 165 5.40 -19.76 7.87
N ASP A 166 6.31 -20.04 6.93
CA ASP A 166 7.63 -20.50 7.28
C ASP A 166 8.44 -19.41 7.99
N SER A 167 9.34 -19.81 8.87
CA SER A 167 10.07 -18.88 9.74
C SER A 167 10.92 -17.86 8.99
N LEU A 168 11.41 -18.20 7.80
CA LEU A 168 12.21 -17.28 6.98
C LEU A 168 11.32 -16.18 6.39
N SER A 169 10.16 -16.55 5.85
CA SER A 169 9.18 -15.60 5.30
C SER A 169 8.66 -14.65 6.38
N VAL A 170 8.33 -15.17 7.56
CA VAL A 170 7.92 -14.34 8.70
C VAL A 170 9.04 -13.37 9.10
N SER A 171 10.28 -13.87 9.21
CA SER A 171 11.43 -13.03 9.52
C SER A 171 11.68 -11.97 8.44
N ASN A 172 11.55 -12.31 7.17
CA ASN A 172 11.70 -11.34 6.06
C ASN A 172 10.62 -10.28 6.11
N PHE A 173 9.39 -10.65 6.42
CA PHE A 173 8.27 -9.74 6.56
C PHE A 173 8.50 -8.67 7.65
N PHE A 174 8.86 -9.09 8.87
CA PHE A 174 9.10 -8.13 9.95
C PHE A 174 10.39 -7.31 9.74
N ARG A 175 11.40 -7.85 9.08
CA ARG A 175 12.64 -7.12 8.74
C ARG A 175 12.49 -6.04 7.68
N GLN A 176 11.43 -6.09 6.88
CA GLN A 176 11.15 -5.00 5.92
C GLN A 176 10.45 -3.80 6.58
N MET A 177 10.01 -3.93 7.85
CA MET A 177 9.39 -2.82 8.56
C MET A 177 10.40 -1.71 8.82
N VAL A 178 9.94 -0.48 8.61
CA VAL A 178 10.74 0.73 8.78
C VAL A 178 10.10 1.66 9.82
N PRO A 179 10.88 2.51 10.49
CA PRO A 179 10.33 3.56 11.35
C PRO A 179 9.41 4.49 10.56
N ASP A 180 8.31 4.91 11.18
CA ASP A 180 7.40 5.91 10.65
C ASP A 180 7.71 7.27 11.27
N LEU A 181 8.41 8.14 10.51
CA LEU A 181 8.90 9.44 10.97
C LEU A 181 8.16 10.61 10.29
N SER A 182 7.07 10.33 9.57
CA SER A 182 6.31 11.32 8.81
C SER A 182 4.98 11.66 9.48
N ASP A 183 4.27 12.58 8.85
CA ASP A 183 2.86 12.83 9.08
C ASP A 183 2.10 12.88 7.75
N HIS A 184 0.77 12.80 7.83
CA HIS A 184 -0.07 12.77 6.63
C HIS A 184 0.03 14.05 5.77
N LYS A 185 0.44 15.19 6.32
CA LYS A 185 0.60 16.43 5.53
C LYS A 185 1.78 16.32 4.60
N LEU A 186 2.89 15.75 5.09
CA LEU A 186 4.07 15.49 4.27
C LEU A 186 3.77 14.44 3.20
N ASP A 187 3.01 13.39 3.56
CA ASP A 187 2.61 12.35 2.62
C ASP A 187 1.74 12.94 1.48
N VAL A 188 0.74 13.77 1.81
CA VAL A 188 -0.11 14.44 0.81
C VAL A 188 0.71 15.35 -0.09
N ALA A 189 1.60 16.19 0.48
CA ALA A 189 2.46 17.08 -0.30
C ALA A 189 3.39 16.32 -1.26
N ALA A 190 3.87 15.14 -0.84
CA ALA A 190 4.70 14.30 -1.70
C ALA A 190 3.90 13.67 -2.84
N LEU A 191 2.66 13.22 -2.59
CA LEU A 191 1.76 12.70 -3.62
C LEU A 191 1.33 13.79 -4.61
N ASP A 192 1.09 15.01 -4.14
CA ASP A 192 0.82 16.17 -4.97
C ASP A 192 2.01 16.47 -5.91
N ALA A 193 3.22 16.53 -5.36
CA ALA A 193 4.43 16.72 -6.15
C ALA A 193 4.65 15.57 -7.15
N MET A 194 4.28 14.32 -6.79
CA MET A 194 4.34 13.18 -7.69
C MET A 194 3.37 13.33 -8.86
N ALA A 195 2.12 13.74 -8.60
CA ALA A 195 1.11 13.98 -9.61
C ALA A 195 1.59 15.02 -10.63
N HIS A 196 2.12 16.15 -10.17
CA HIS A 196 2.68 17.19 -11.03
C HIS A 196 3.88 16.69 -11.87
N LYS A 197 4.70 15.79 -11.32
CA LYS A 197 5.90 15.28 -11.99
C LYS A 197 5.62 14.30 -13.11
N ILE A 198 4.68 13.37 -12.89
CA ILE A 198 4.43 12.29 -13.86
C ILE A 198 3.16 12.48 -14.69
N GLY A 199 2.26 13.38 -14.28
CA GLY A 199 0.97 13.60 -14.92
C GLY A 199 -0.04 12.49 -14.60
N ASN A 200 -0.90 12.17 -15.56
CA ASN A 200 -1.99 11.22 -15.39
C ASN A 200 -1.53 9.86 -14.90
N HIS A 201 -2.11 9.38 -13.79
CA HIS A 201 -1.76 8.12 -13.15
C HIS A 201 -2.93 7.55 -12.33
N ILE A 202 -2.75 6.33 -11.84
CA ILE A 202 -3.66 5.63 -10.93
C ILE A 202 -2.93 5.45 -9.61
N LEU A 203 -3.58 5.78 -8.49
CA LEU A 203 -3.06 5.49 -7.16
C LEU A 203 -3.45 4.07 -6.75
N VAL A 204 -2.48 3.32 -6.23
CA VAL A 204 -2.68 2.03 -5.54
C VAL A 204 -2.15 2.19 -4.13
N THR A 205 -3.05 2.29 -3.16
CA THR A 205 -2.69 2.60 -1.77
C THR A 205 -2.92 1.41 -0.85
N HIS A 206 -2.19 1.35 0.24
CA HIS A 206 -2.38 0.35 1.28
C HIS A 206 -2.50 1.00 2.66
N SER A 207 -3.45 0.53 3.48
CA SER A 207 -3.53 0.84 4.92
C SER A 207 -3.51 2.35 5.23
N ALA A 208 -2.54 2.82 6.01
CA ALA A 208 -2.36 4.23 6.37
C ALA A 208 -2.14 5.13 5.13
N GLY A 209 -1.60 4.60 4.03
CA GLY A 209 -1.47 5.31 2.75
C GLY A 209 -2.80 5.64 2.07
N GLY A 210 -3.91 5.02 2.51
CA GLY A 210 -5.24 5.31 1.98
C GLY A 210 -5.69 6.75 2.23
N PHE A 211 -5.53 7.26 3.46
CA PHE A 211 -5.94 8.62 3.79
C PHE A 211 -5.22 9.70 2.94
N PRO A 212 -3.88 9.76 2.88
CA PRO A 212 -3.20 10.70 1.98
C PRO A 212 -3.54 10.44 0.51
N GLY A 213 -3.83 9.19 0.12
CA GLY A 213 -4.32 8.86 -1.22
C GLY A 213 -5.66 9.52 -1.56
N TRP A 214 -6.62 9.53 -0.64
CA TRP A 214 -7.89 10.26 -0.84
C TRP A 214 -7.68 11.75 -0.99
N MET A 215 -6.84 12.36 -0.13
CA MET A 215 -6.51 13.77 -0.19
C MET A 215 -5.87 14.12 -1.54
N ALA A 216 -4.85 13.38 -1.95
CA ALA A 216 -4.19 13.57 -3.24
C ALA A 216 -5.15 13.39 -4.42
N ALA A 217 -6.07 12.41 -4.36
CA ALA A 217 -7.05 12.20 -5.41
C ALA A 217 -8.07 13.35 -5.51
N MET A 218 -8.40 14.01 -4.41
CA MET A 218 -9.26 15.19 -4.43
C MET A 218 -8.53 16.44 -4.96
N ASP A 219 -7.24 16.57 -4.63
CA ASP A 219 -6.48 17.77 -4.97
C ASP A 219 -5.90 17.74 -6.39
N ASN A 220 -5.74 16.56 -7.00
CA ASN A 220 -5.05 16.42 -8.29
C ASN A 220 -5.96 15.82 -9.38
N PRO A 221 -6.25 16.56 -10.44
CA PRO A 221 -6.97 16.04 -11.61
C PRO A 221 -6.16 15.01 -12.40
N GLU A 222 -4.84 14.90 -12.18
CA GLU A 222 -3.96 13.90 -12.78
C GLU A 222 -4.22 12.49 -12.23
N VAL A 223 -4.76 12.35 -11.03
CA VAL A 223 -5.22 11.07 -10.49
C VAL A 223 -6.48 10.64 -11.24
N LYS A 224 -6.39 9.56 -12.01
CA LYS A 224 -7.49 9.06 -12.88
C LYS A 224 -8.30 7.93 -12.26
N GLY A 225 -7.84 7.34 -11.19
CA GLY A 225 -8.52 6.32 -10.42
C GLY A 225 -7.74 5.96 -9.16
N VAL A 226 -8.42 5.33 -8.23
CA VAL A 226 -7.81 4.87 -6.96
C VAL A 226 -8.18 3.43 -6.70
N VAL A 227 -7.18 2.61 -6.40
CA VAL A 227 -7.33 1.26 -5.84
C VAL A 227 -6.77 1.29 -4.43
N ALA A 228 -7.61 1.12 -3.42
CA ALA A 228 -7.19 1.13 -2.02
C ALA A 228 -7.31 -0.26 -1.40
N LEU A 229 -6.20 -0.78 -0.92
CA LEU A 229 -6.13 -2.05 -0.20
C LEU A 229 -6.23 -1.76 1.30
N GLU A 230 -7.33 -2.16 1.90
CA GLU A 230 -7.59 -2.00 3.35
C GLU A 230 -7.22 -0.61 3.91
N PRO A 231 -7.81 0.47 3.38
CA PRO A 231 -7.47 1.82 3.81
C PRO A 231 -7.73 2.06 5.30
N GLY A 232 -6.81 2.75 5.97
CA GLY A 232 -6.85 2.99 7.40
C GLY A 232 -7.84 4.08 7.83
N GLY A 233 -8.23 5.01 6.93
CA GLY A 233 -9.11 6.14 7.23
C GLY A 233 -9.85 6.62 5.98
N PHE A 234 -10.90 7.44 6.20
CA PHE A 234 -11.84 7.87 5.17
C PHE A 234 -12.23 9.34 5.35
N VAL A 235 -12.59 9.99 4.26
CA VAL A 235 -13.07 11.38 4.21
C VAL A 235 -14.55 11.41 3.85
N PHE A 236 -15.26 12.42 4.31
CA PHE A 236 -16.69 12.61 4.02
C PHE A 236 -17.00 14.08 3.83
N PRO A 237 -18.08 14.45 3.10
CA PRO A 237 -18.58 15.82 3.14
C PRO A 237 -18.84 16.26 4.58
N GLU A 238 -18.47 17.49 4.94
CA GLU A 238 -18.53 17.98 6.33
C GLU A 238 -19.91 17.88 6.99
N ASN A 239 -21.00 17.86 6.20
CA ASN A 239 -22.36 17.71 6.70
C ASN A 239 -22.90 16.27 6.60
N GLU A 240 -22.08 15.31 6.15
CA GLU A 240 -22.46 13.92 5.90
C GLU A 240 -21.50 12.93 6.58
N VAL A 241 -20.73 13.39 7.55
CA VAL A 241 -19.80 12.53 8.30
C VAL A 241 -20.61 11.53 9.12
N PRO A 242 -20.38 10.22 8.95
CA PRO A 242 -21.06 9.22 9.78
C PRO A 242 -20.70 9.35 11.26
N GLU A 243 -21.57 8.85 12.13
CA GLU A 243 -21.27 8.74 13.56
C GLU A 243 -19.97 7.94 13.78
N PRO A 244 -19.14 8.35 14.74
CA PRO A 244 -17.92 7.62 15.08
C PRO A 244 -18.22 6.16 15.44
N LEU A 245 -17.47 5.22 14.88
CA LEU A 245 -17.61 3.80 15.18
C LEU A 245 -16.69 3.44 16.35
N PRO A 246 -17.22 2.92 17.47
CA PRO A 246 -16.41 2.49 18.60
C PRO A 246 -15.64 1.19 18.25
N GLY A 247 -14.47 1.03 18.84
CA GLY A 247 -13.67 -0.19 18.68
C GLY A 247 -12.68 -0.37 19.82
N LEU A 248 -12.18 -1.59 20.00
CA LEU A 248 -11.23 -1.96 21.08
C LEU A 248 -9.90 -1.19 20.97
N THR A 249 -9.55 -0.75 19.77
CA THR A 249 -8.33 0.01 19.48
C THR A 249 -8.55 1.53 19.39
N GLY A 250 -9.66 2.05 19.97
CA GLY A 250 -9.97 3.48 19.99
C GLY A 250 -11.03 3.93 18.97
N GLY A 251 -11.56 3.01 18.16
CA GLY A 251 -12.61 3.31 17.18
C GLY A 251 -12.11 4.05 15.93
N LEU A 252 -13.06 4.54 15.12
CA LEU A 252 -12.78 5.26 13.87
C LEU A 252 -13.83 6.36 13.64
N SER A 253 -13.36 7.54 13.25
CA SER A 253 -14.20 8.66 12.79
C SER A 253 -13.85 8.99 11.34
N GLY A 254 -14.87 9.37 10.56
CA GLY A 254 -14.65 9.98 9.26
C GLY A 254 -14.03 11.38 9.40
N VAL A 255 -13.23 11.77 8.43
CA VAL A 255 -12.61 13.11 8.39
C VAL A 255 -13.47 14.04 7.52
N PRO A 256 -13.97 15.17 8.05
CA PRO A 256 -14.76 16.12 7.27
C PRO A 256 -13.90 16.83 6.23
N VAL A 257 -14.44 16.98 5.02
CA VAL A 257 -13.87 17.80 3.95
C VAL A 257 -14.98 18.63 3.29
N PRO A 258 -14.68 19.79 2.69
CA PRO A 258 -15.67 20.56 1.94
C PRO A 258 -16.33 19.70 0.85
N LEU A 259 -17.64 19.83 0.68
CA LEU A 259 -18.40 19.04 -0.31
C LEU A 259 -17.80 19.18 -1.72
N GLU A 260 -17.45 20.39 -2.14
CA GLU A 260 -16.84 20.64 -3.44
C GLU A 260 -15.55 19.85 -3.66
N LYS A 261 -14.74 19.69 -2.61
CA LYS A 261 -13.51 18.88 -2.63
C LYS A 261 -13.85 17.39 -2.71
N PHE A 262 -14.82 16.92 -1.93
CA PHE A 262 -15.29 15.52 -1.97
C PHE A 262 -15.82 15.13 -3.35
N MET A 263 -16.50 16.05 -4.05
CA MET A 263 -17.01 15.84 -5.41
C MET A 263 -15.92 15.49 -6.42
N GLU A 264 -14.64 15.82 -6.18
CA GLU A 264 -13.54 15.42 -7.05
C GLU A 264 -13.30 13.89 -7.02
N LEU A 265 -13.62 13.20 -5.91
CA LEU A 265 -13.58 11.73 -5.85
C LEU A 265 -14.67 11.10 -6.70
N THR A 266 -15.84 11.72 -6.80
CA THR A 266 -16.95 11.17 -7.60
C THR A 266 -16.68 11.15 -9.11
N ARG A 267 -15.68 11.92 -9.56
CA ARG A 267 -15.25 11.99 -10.97
C ARG A 267 -14.26 10.90 -11.37
N LYS A 268 -13.87 10.05 -10.43
CA LYS A 268 -12.83 9.04 -10.61
C LYS A 268 -13.36 7.67 -10.19
N PRO A 269 -13.10 6.59 -10.94
CA PRO A 269 -13.35 5.25 -10.43
C PRO A 269 -12.54 4.96 -9.17
N VAL A 270 -13.19 4.41 -8.16
CA VAL A 270 -12.59 4.03 -6.89
C VAL A 270 -12.89 2.55 -6.60
N ALA A 271 -11.87 1.75 -6.30
CA ALA A 271 -12.03 0.41 -5.77
C ALA A 271 -11.39 0.30 -4.39
N ILE A 272 -12.10 -0.33 -3.46
CA ILE A 272 -11.61 -0.62 -2.13
C ILE A 272 -11.65 -2.13 -1.92
N TYR A 273 -10.55 -2.72 -1.53
CA TYR A 273 -10.41 -4.16 -1.29
C TYR A 273 -10.21 -4.44 0.19
N PHE A 274 -10.96 -5.41 0.72
CA PHE A 274 -10.75 -5.94 2.06
C PHE A 274 -10.56 -7.47 2.01
N GLY A 275 -9.63 -7.96 2.85
CA GLY A 275 -9.34 -9.37 3.02
C GLY A 275 -10.35 -10.10 3.90
N ASP A 276 -9.89 -11.19 4.47
CA ASP A 276 -10.66 -12.11 5.32
C ASP A 276 -10.45 -11.83 6.81
N TYR A 277 -11.06 -12.64 7.66
CA TYR A 277 -10.96 -12.59 9.13
C TYR A 277 -11.44 -11.26 9.75
N ILE A 278 -12.36 -10.57 9.09
CA ILE A 278 -13.01 -9.37 9.60
C ILE A 278 -14.42 -9.76 10.02
N PRO A 279 -14.76 -9.72 11.33
CA PRO A 279 -16.10 -10.03 11.78
C PRO A 279 -17.08 -8.93 11.32
N GLU A 280 -18.34 -9.35 11.08
CA GLU A 280 -19.42 -8.38 10.71
C GLU A 280 -19.84 -7.53 11.91
N SER A 281 -19.72 -8.05 13.13
CA SER A 281 -20.02 -7.36 14.41
C SER A 281 -19.34 -8.07 15.59
N ASP A 282 -19.30 -7.36 16.71
CA ASP A 282 -18.95 -7.89 18.02
C ASP A 282 -17.55 -8.55 18.07
N ALA A 283 -16.59 -7.93 17.39
CA ALA A 283 -15.20 -8.39 17.39
C ALA A 283 -14.64 -8.51 18.80
N THR A 284 -14.02 -9.65 19.09
CA THR A 284 -13.43 -9.98 20.39
C THR A 284 -11.92 -9.86 20.42
N THR A 285 -11.27 -9.74 19.25
CA THR A 285 -9.81 -9.54 19.13
C THR A 285 -9.49 -8.09 18.74
N LEU A 286 -8.27 -7.66 19.03
CA LEU A 286 -7.82 -6.31 18.66
C LEU A 286 -7.82 -6.13 17.14
N GLY A 287 -7.26 -7.08 16.41
CA GLY A 287 -7.23 -7.05 14.94
C GLY A 287 -8.62 -7.11 14.34
N GLY A 288 -9.47 -8.04 14.82
CA GLY A 288 -10.87 -8.12 14.37
C GLY A 288 -11.61 -6.80 14.55
N SER A 289 -11.54 -6.20 15.74
CA SER A 289 -12.20 -4.92 16.05
C SER A 289 -11.63 -3.74 15.24
N ASN A 290 -10.29 -3.70 15.07
CA ASN A 290 -9.64 -2.65 14.30
C ASN A 290 -10.12 -2.63 12.84
N TRP A 291 -10.35 -3.79 12.23
CA TRP A 291 -10.74 -3.90 10.83
C TRP A 291 -12.26 -3.96 10.62
N GLU A 292 -13.02 -4.41 11.61
CA GLU A 292 -14.50 -4.31 11.61
C GLU A 292 -14.95 -2.86 11.42
N VAL A 293 -14.43 -1.94 12.23
CA VAL A 293 -14.80 -0.51 12.13
C VAL A 293 -14.36 0.11 10.80
N ARG A 294 -13.23 -0.30 10.25
CA ARG A 294 -12.74 0.18 8.96
C ARG A 294 -13.57 -0.34 7.79
N LEU A 295 -13.95 -1.61 7.82
CA LEU A 295 -14.83 -2.18 6.79
C LEU A 295 -16.22 -1.53 6.83
N LYS A 296 -16.78 -1.30 8.02
CA LYS A 296 -18.05 -0.56 8.17
C LYS A 296 -17.94 0.86 7.63
N MET A 297 -16.88 1.58 7.99
CA MET A 297 -16.67 2.94 7.48
C MET A 297 -16.42 2.97 5.96
N ALA A 298 -15.77 1.94 5.40
CA ALA A 298 -15.60 1.79 3.95
C ALA A 298 -16.94 1.63 3.22
N ARG A 299 -17.90 0.89 3.80
CA ARG A 299 -19.26 0.76 3.25
C ARG A 299 -19.95 2.12 3.20
N GLU A 300 -19.86 2.92 4.29
CA GLU A 300 -20.39 4.29 4.32
C GLU A 300 -19.69 5.20 3.29
N PHE A 301 -18.37 5.11 3.16
CA PHE A 301 -17.60 5.92 2.22
C PHE A 301 -17.96 5.61 0.76
N VAL A 302 -18.07 4.33 0.39
CA VAL A 302 -18.51 3.92 -0.94
C VAL A 302 -19.94 4.38 -1.21
N ASN A 303 -20.83 4.26 -0.22
CA ASN A 303 -22.18 4.75 -0.30
C ASN A 303 -22.21 6.28 -0.53
N ALA A 304 -21.44 7.06 0.23
CA ALA A 304 -21.36 8.50 0.06
C ALA A 304 -20.89 8.91 -1.34
N ILE A 305 -19.83 8.30 -1.87
CA ILE A 305 -19.36 8.57 -3.24
C ILE A 305 -20.47 8.27 -4.28
N ASN A 306 -21.15 7.14 -4.13
CA ASN A 306 -22.17 6.70 -5.10
C ASN A 306 -23.47 7.51 -4.99
N LEU A 307 -23.86 7.97 -3.81
CA LEU A 307 -24.99 8.90 -3.62
C LEU A 307 -24.75 10.24 -4.35
N HIS A 308 -23.51 10.66 -4.45
CA HIS A 308 -23.08 11.84 -5.22
C HIS A 308 -22.76 11.50 -6.69
N CYS A 309 -23.36 10.42 -7.23
CA CYS A 309 -23.22 9.98 -8.62
C CYS A 309 -21.78 9.59 -9.03
N GLY A 310 -20.95 9.17 -8.08
CA GLY A 310 -19.62 8.64 -8.35
C GLY A 310 -19.64 7.16 -8.74
N ASN A 311 -18.45 6.59 -8.91
CA ASN A 311 -18.25 5.19 -9.28
C ASN A 311 -17.26 4.55 -8.28
N ALA A 312 -17.77 4.18 -7.11
CA ALA A 312 -16.98 3.48 -6.10
C ALA A 312 -17.46 2.04 -5.92
N THR A 313 -16.52 1.11 -5.82
CA THR A 313 -16.76 -0.32 -5.62
C THR A 313 -16.06 -0.79 -4.36
N LEU A 314 -16.77 -1.46 -3.46
CA LEU A 314 -16.20 -2.21 -2.36
C LEU A 314 -16.11 -3.68 -2.73
N VAL A 315 -14.92 -4.25 -2.66
CA VAL A 315 -14.63 -5.65 -2.90
C VAL A 315 -14.21 -6.29 -1.59
N GLU A 316 -15.10 -7.06 -1.01
CA GLU A 316 -14.81 -7.94 0.12
C GLU A 316 -14.39 -9.29 -0.47
N LEU A 317 -13.10 -9.62 -0.43
CA LEU A 317 -12.53 -10.81 -1.11
C LEU A 317 -13.27 -12.10 -0.76
N PRO A 318 -13.67 -12.37 0.51
CA PRO A 318 -14.43 -13.57 0.83
C PRO A 318 -15.78 -13.65 0.11
N LYS A 319 -16.44 -12.53 -0.16
CA LYS A 319 -17.74 -12.49 -0.84
C LYS A 319 -17.66 -12.82 -2.33
N ILE A 320 -16.45 -12.78 -2.89
CA ILE A 320 -16.17 -13.19 -4.28
C ILE A 320 -15.41 -14.51 -4.39
N GLY A 321 -15.31 -15.26 -3.27
CA GLY A 321 -14.70 -16.60 -3.22
C GLY A 321 -13.17 -16.60 -3.10
N ILE A 322 -12.54 -15.46 -2.77
CA ILE A 322 -11.11 -15.34 -2.48
C ILE A 322 -10.96 -15.28 -0.97
N HIS A 323 -10.37 -16.32 -0.37
CA HIS A 323 -10.31 -16.49 1.07
C HIS A 323 -8.88 -16.55 1.61
N GLY A 324 -8.76 -16.31 2.92
CA GLY A 324 -7.54 -16.48 3.68
C GLY A 324 -6.60 -15.29 3.65
N ASN A 325 -7.01 -14.15 3.13
CA ASN A 325 -6.17 -12.96 3.06
C ASN A 325 -6.24 -12.14 4.34
N SER A 326 -5.08 -11.85 4.92
CA SER A 326 -4.94 -10.95 6.06
C SER A 326 -4.87 -9.48 5.60
N HIS A 327 -4.11 -8.66 6.30
CA HIS A 327 -3.98 -7.24 5.93
C HIS A 327 -3.09 -6.96 4.71
N PHE A 328 -2.15 -7.85 4.39
CA PHE A 328 -1.14 -7.63 3.35
C PHE A 328 -1.45 -8.36 2.05
N LEU A 329 -2.59 -8.04 1.43
CA LEU A 329 -3.11 -8.67 0.20
C LEU A 329 -2.05 -8.82 -0.91
N MET A 330 -1.11 -7.86 -0.99
CA MET A 330 -0.07 -7.82 -2.02
C MET A 330 1.12 -8.75 -1.72
N GLN A 331 1.24 -9.27 -0.51
CA GLN A 331 2.39 -10.10 -0.08
C GLN A 331 2.02 -11.57 0.18
N GLU A 332 0.76 -11.94 0.05
CA GLU A 332 0.24 -13.27 0.36
C GLU A 332 0.33 -14.24 -0.80
N LEU A 333 0.12 -15.54 -0.53
CA LEU A 333 0.37 -16.65 -1.48
C LEU A 333 -0.45 -16.55 -2.77
N ASN A 334 -1.61 -15.89 -2.71
CA ASN A 334 -2.54 -15.69 -3.82
C ASN A 334 -2.52 -14.23 -4.35
N ASN A 335 -1.43 -13.50 -4.13
CA ASN A 335 -1.32 -12.11 -4.56
C ASN A 335 -1.51 -11.91 -6.07
N ASP A 336 -1.16 -12.89 -6.89
CA ASP A 336 -1.37 -12.89 -8.34
C ASP A 336 -2.86 -12.96 -8.70
N VAL A 337 -3.66 -13.72 -7.96
CA VAL A 337 -5.13 -13.77 -8.14
C VAL A 337 -5.75 -12.40 -7.85
N ILE A 338 -5.32 -11.74 -6.76
CA ILE A 338 -5.80 -10.41 -6.39
C ILE A 338 -5.35 -9.36 -7.41
N ALA A 339 -4.08 -9.39 -7.84
CA ALA A 339 -3.57 -8.51 -8.88
C ALA A 339 -4.35 -8.68 -10.20
N GLY A 340 -4.67 -9.92 -10.58
CA GLY A 340 -5.51 -10.22 -11.76
C GLY A 340 -6.92 -9.64 -11.63
N HIS A 341 -7.54 -9.71 -10.45
CA HIS A 341 -8.85 -9.11 -10.20
C HIS A 341 -8.79 -7.57 -10.29
N ILE A 342 -7.76 -6.95 -9.73
CA ILE A 342 -7.53 -5.50 -9.84
C ILE A 342 -7.29 -5.10 -11.30
N ALA A 343 -6.46 -5.83 -12.04
CA ALA A 343 -6.21 -5.56 -13.46
C ALA A 343 -7.49 -5.61 -14.29
N LYS A 344 -8.35 -6.60 -14.03
CA LYS A 344 -9.68 -6.67 -14.64
C LYS A 344 -10.54 -5.45 -14.28
N TRP A 345 -10.59 -5.05 -13.02
CA TRP A 345 -11.34 -3.86 -12.59
C TRP A 345 -10.83 -2.58 -13.28
N LEU A 346 -9.51 -2.43 -13.42
CA LEU A 346 -8.90 -1.32 -14.15
C LEU A 346 -9.35 -1.32 -15.62
N ASP A 347 -9.38 -2.47 -16.27
CA ASP A 347 -9.83 -2.63 -17.65
C ASP A 347 -11.32 -2.32 -17.80
N ASP A 348 -12.16 -2.82 -16.90
CA ASP A 348 -13.62 -2.60 -16.89
C ASP A 348 -13.96 -1.10 -16.70
N ASN A 349 -13.09 -0.33 -16.04
CA ASN A 349 -13.24 1.12 -15.82
C ASN A 349 -12.46 1.97 -16.84
N ASN A 350 -11.96 1.38 -17.92
CA ASN A 350 -11.21 2.06 -18.99
C ASN A 350 -9.94 2.77 -18.50
N LEU A 351 -9.32 2.29 -17.41
CA LEU A 351 -8.08 2.82 -16.84
C LEU A 351 -6.82 2.23 -17.48
N PHE A 352 -6.87 1.94 -18.79
CA PHE A 352 -5.79 1.26 -19.51
C PHE A 352 -5.28 2.01 -20.74
N TYR A 353 -5.75 3.18 -21.09
CA TYR A 353 -5.46 3.84 -22.37
C TYR A 353 -4.17 3.37 -23.04
N LYS A 354 -4.31 2.81 -24.25
CA LYS A 354 -3.16 2.41 -25.09
C LYS A 354 -2.59 3.61 -25.83
#